data_d5ad572075927357ccd8723285b32361
#
_entry.id   d5ad572075927357ccd8723285b32361
#
_cell.length_a   1.000
_cell.length_b   1.000
_cell.length_c   1.000
_cell.angle_alpha   90.00
_cell.angle_beta   90.00
_cell.angle_gamma   90.00
#
_symmetry.space_group_name_H-M   'P 1'
#
loop_
_entity.id
_entity.type
_entity.pdbx_description
1 polymer ?
#
loop_
_entity_poly.entity_id
_entity_poly.type
_entity_poly.pdbx_seq_one_letter_code
_entity_poly.pdbx_strand_id
1 'polypeptide(L)'
;MLDTLNTGDVLLGDAFYATYFLLCELQRRGIDGVFEQYGARRRSTDFRRGTRLGTRDHLITLEKPRKRPAWMSQASYEQAPDQLEVRELKAGNKILVTTLGCARETPKAALKALFKDRWHVELDLRNLKSTMGLEMLSCKTASMAVKELWVYLLAHNLIRLLMMQSASIADCLPRQLSFKHTLQLWLAWRQFDGSDIDERFHQLLMLIAQQRVGGRSGRMEPRAVKRRQKPYPLLTRARQAERKEIRKNGHPRKVK
;
A
#
# COMPACT_ATOMS: atom_id res chain seq x y z
N MET A 1 -8.04 -7.06 12.87
CA MET A 1 -7.01 -6.23 12.24
C MET A 1 -6.73 -4.95 13.04
N LEU A 2 -7.74 -4.18 13.44
CA LEU A 2 -7.49 -2.99 14.29
C LEU A 2 -6.99 -3.33 15.70
N ASP A 3 -7.23 -4.53 16.18
CA ASP A 3 -6.82 -4.99 17.53
C ASP A 3 -5.30 -5.22 17.65
N THR A 4 -4.57 -5.18 16.55
CA THR A 4 -3.09 -5.23 16.54
C THR A 4 -2.44 -3.86 16.61
N LEU A 5 -3.23 -2.78 16.54
CA LEU A 5 -2.76 -1.41 16.61
C LEU A 5 -2.85 -0.88 18.04
N ASN A 6 -1.88 -0.08 18.44
CA ASN A 6 -1.79 0.53 19.75
C ASN A 6 -2.12 2.02 19.70
N THR A 7 -2.51 2.59 20.83
CA THR A 7 -2.67 4.04 20.96
C THR A 7 -1.38 4.75 20.55
N GLY A 8 -1.50 5.77 19.71
CA GLY A 8 -0.37 6.52 19.15
C GLY A 8 0.17 5.98 17.82
N ASP A 9 -0.30 4.81 17.35
CA ASP A 9 0.03 4.33 16.01
C ASP A 9 -0.61 5.20 14.92
N VAL A 10 0.01 5.23 13.75
CA VAL A 10 -0.52 5.91 12.56
C VAL A 10 -0.79 4.91 11.45
N LEU A 11 -2.06 4.70 11.12
CA LEU A 11 -2.48 3.80 10.05
C LEU A 11 -2.43 4.50 8.69
N LEU A 12 -1.66 3.96 7.76
CA LEU A 12 -1.59 4.44 6.38
C LEU A 12 -2.44 3.57 5.46
N GLY A 13 -3.30 4.18 4.65
CA GLY A 13 -4.14 3.43 3.71
C GLY A 13 -4.42 4.17 2.41
N ASP A 14 -5.01 3.45 1.46
CA ASP A 14 -5.47 4.03 0.21
C ASP A 14 -6.89 4.64 0.35
N ALA A 15 -7.44 5.11 -0.78
CA ALA A 15 -8.74 5.77 -0.80
C ALA A 15 -9.91 4.86 -0.38
N PHE A 16 -9.76 3.55 -0.46
CA PHE A 16 -10.82 2.62 -0.09
C PHE A 16 -11.10 2.64 1.42
N TYR A 17 -10.05 2.88 2.21
CA TYR A 17 -10.12 2.84 3.68
C TYR A 17 -10.54 4.18 4.32
N ALA A 18 -10.52 5.31 3.61
CA ALA A 18 -10.88 6.64 4.13
C ALA A 18 -12.40 6.79 4.39
N THR A 19 -13.01 5.84 5.09
CA THR A 19 -14.44 5.86 5.39
C THR A 19 -14.70 6.56 6.71
N TYR A 20 -15.87 7.21 6.84
CA TYR A 20 -16.29 7.90 8.06
C TYR A 20 -16.14 7.02 9.31
N PHE A 21 -16.70 5.81 9.27
CA PHE A 21 -16.72 4.92 10.43
C PHE A 21 -15.35 4.36 10.80
N LEU A 22 -14.46 4.13 9.83
CA LEU A 22 -13.09 3.75 10.15
C LEU A 22 -12.36 4.89 10.84
N LEU A 23 -12.50 6.12 10.35
CA LEU A 23 -11.87 7.28 10.97
C LEU A 23 -12.37 7.51 12.41
N CYS A 24 -13.68 7.35 12.64
CA CYS A 24 -14.26 7.40 14.00
C CYS A 24 -13.68 6.32 14.92
N GLU A 25 -13.57 5.09 14.43
CA GLU A 25 -13.05 3.98 15.24
C GLU A 25 -11.56 4.15 15.54
N LEU A 26 -10.77 4.68 14.62
CA LEU A 26 -9.37 5.01 14.87
C LEU A 26 -9.24 6.07 15.97
N GLN A 27 -9.98 7.17 15.88
CA GLN A 27 -9.96 8.21 16.92
C GLN A 27 -10.41 7.69 18.28
N ARG A 28 -11.44 6.85 18.32
CA ARG A 28 -11.92 6.22 19.56
C ARG A 28 -10.83 5.38 20.25
N ARG A 29 -9.93 4.77 19.46
CA ARG A 29 -8.80 3.96 19.96
C ARG A 29 -7.53 4.78 20.22
N GLY A 30 -7.53 6.07 19.97
CA GLY A 30 -6.33 6.91 20.06
C GLY A 30 -5.30 6.58 18.98
N ILE A 31 -5.76 6.11 17.81
CA ILE A 31 -4.96 5.78 16.65
C ILE A 31 -5.21 6.84 15.59
N ASP A 32 -4.16 7.31 14.94
CA ASP A 32 -4.27 8.23 13.84
C ASP A 32 -4.33 7.53 12.49
N GLY A 33 -4.86 8.22 11.50
CA GLY A 33 -4.96 7.71 10.13
C GLY A 33 -4.52 8.73 9.10
N VAL A 34 -3.80 8.26 8.07
CA VAL A 34 -3.50 9.07 6.88
C VAL A 34 -3.87 8.26 5.64
N PHE A 35 -4.87 8.74 4.92
CA PHE A 35 -5.46 8.04 3.79
C PHE A 35 -5.52 8.95 2.57
N GLU A 36 -5.56 8.37 1.36
CA GLU A 36 -6.04 9.10 0.20
C GLU A 36 -7.56 9.31 0.33
N GLN A 37 -8.05 10.50 0.00
CA GLN A 37 -9.47 10.81 0.06
C GLN A 37 -10.31 9.81 -0.74
N TYR A 38 -11.39 9.33 -0.16
CA TYR A 38 -12.32 8.42 -0.82
C TYR A 38 -12.90 9.03 -2.11
N GLY A 39 -12.91 8.27 -3.19
CA GLY A 39 -13.23 8.76 -4.54
C GLY A 39 -14.58 9.46 -4.69
N ALA A 40 -15.61 9.03 -3.93
CA ALA A 40 -16.93 9.66 -3.92
C ALA A 40 -16.92 11.10 -3.38
N ARG A 41 -15.93 11.46 -2.54
CA ARG A 41 -15.78 12.78 -1.92
C ARG A 41 -14.91 13.75 -2.72
N ARG A 42 -14.23 13.31 -3.77
CA ARG A 42 -13.32 14.16 -4.57
C ARG A 42 -13.96 15.45 -5.09
N ARG A 43 -15.28 15.42 -5.34
CA ARG A 43 -16.04 16.56 -5.84
C ARG A 43 -16.42 17.56 -4.76
N SER A 44 -16.34 17.19 -3.49
CA SER A 44 -16.77 18.00 -2.35
C SER A 44 -15.62 18.72 -1.65
N THR A 45 -14.36 18.47 -1.99
CA THR A 45 -13.22 19.13 -1.36
C THR A 45 -13.05 20.53 -1.92
N ASP A 46 -13.57 21.50 -1.18
CA ASP A 46 -13.37 22.92 -1.42
C ASP A 46 -12.49 23.49 -0.30
N PHE A 47 -11.22 23.72 -0.58
CA PHE A 47 -10.24 24.23 0.39
C PHE A 47 -10.51 25.65 0.93
N ARG A 48 -11.60 26.27 0.49
CA ARG A 48 -12.11 27.55 1.05
C ARG A 48 -13.03 27.32 2.24
N ARG A 49 -13.56 26.09 2.41
CA ARG A 49 -14.43 25.71 3.52
C ARG A 49 -13.63 25.22 4.71
N GLY A 50 -14.24 25.29 5.89
CA GLY A 50 -13.64 24.87 7.15
C GLY A 50 -12.53 25.80 7.63
N THR A 51 -11.72 25.33 8.56
CA THR A 51 -10.61 26.10 9.16
C THR A 51 -9.35 25.95 8.32
N ARG A 52 -8.88 27.04 7.73
CA ARG A 52 -7.66 27.03 6.90
C ARG A 52 -6.43 26.86 7.77
N LEU A 53 -5.61 25.85 7.46
CA LEU A 53 -4.30 25.60 8.08
C LEU A 53 -3.14 26.04 7.18
N GLY A 54 -3.39 26.10 5.86
CA GLY A 54 -2.37 26.50 4.90
C GLY A 54 -2.87 26.47 3.45
N THR A 55 -1.96 26.52 2.49
CA THR A 55 -2.33 26.43 1.08
C THR A 55 -2.84 25.04 0.74
N ARG A 56 -4.14 24.91 0.41
CA ARG A 56 -4.83 23.65 0.16
C ARG A 56 -4.61 22.64 1.30
N ASP A 57 -4.87 23.13 2.51
CA ASP A 57 -4.73 22.42 3.77
C ASP A 57 -5.73 23.01 4.76
N HIS A 58 -6.70 22.24 5.23
CA HIS A 58 -7.77 22.73 6.08
C HIS A 58 -8.36 21.62 6.97
N LEU A 59 -9.00 22.04 8.06
CA LEU A 59 -9.88 21.18 8.86
C LEU A 59 -11.30 21.29 8.32
N ILE A 60 -11.97 20.17 8.21
CA ILE A 60 -13.39 20.08 7.86
C ILE A 60 -14.13 19.15 8.80
N THR A 61 -15.40 19.42 8.97
CA THR A 61 -16.32 18.53 9.68
C THR A 61 -17.05 17.63 8.68
N LEU A 62 -16.95 16.33 8.89
CA LEU A 62 -17.71 15.32 8.16
C LEU A 62 -18.97 15.00 8.94
N GLU A 63 -20.10 14.89 8.25
CA GLU A 63 -21.34 14.42 8.83
C GLU A 63 -21.44 12.89 8.74
N LYS A 64 -22.05 12.29 9.76
CA LYS A 64 -22.36 10.86 9.80
C LYS A 64 -23.22 10.47 8.60
N PRO A 65 -22.84 9.45 7.85
CA PRO A 65 -23.65 8.94 6.75
C PRO A 65 -25.02 8.48 7.25
N ARG A 66 -26.09 8.97 6.65
CA ARG A 66 -27.49 8.64 7.04
C ARG A 66 -27.80 7.15 6.92
N LYS A 67 -27.17 6.45 5.99
CA LYS A 67 -27.37 5.02 5.77
C LYS A 67 -26.31 4.22 6.51
N ARG A 68 -26.76 3.35 7.42
CA ARG A 68 -25.89 2.39 8.11
C ARG A 68 -25.28 1.41 7.09
N PRO A 69 -23.96 1.18 7.11
CA PRO A 69 -23.34 0.12 6.31
C PRO A 69 -23.85 -1.27 6.70
N ALA A 70 -23.99 -2.18 5.72
CA ALA A 70 -24.52 -3.52 5.98
C ALA A 70 -23.65 -4.36 6.95
N TRP A 71 -22.33 -4.08 6.97
CA TRP A 71 -21.39 -4.78 7.85
C TRP A 71 -21.37 -4.27 9.30
N MET A 72 -22.04 -3.15 9.60
CA MET A 72 -22.01 -2.50 10.91
C MET A 72 -23.29 -2.82 11.71
N SER A 73 -23.14 -3.15 13.00
CA SER A 73 -24.29 -3.35 13.88
C SER A 73 -25.06 -2.04 14.10
N GLN A 74 -26.34 -2.14 14.47
CA GLN A 74 -27.15 -0.96 14.79
C GLN A 74 -26.57 -0.19 15.98
N ALA A 75 -26.19 -0.90 17.03
CA ALA A 75 -25.59 -0.30 18.23
C ALA A 75 -24.29 0.46 17.92
N SER A 76 -23.40 -0.12 17.11
CA SER A 76 -22.16 0.56 16.71
C SER A 76 -22.41 1.79 15.84
N TYR A 77 -23.45 1.75 15.02
CA TYR A 77 -23.84 2.90 14.20
C TYR A 77 -24.38 4.04 15.08
N GLU A 78 -25.20 3.73 16.07
CA GLU A 78 -25.75 4.72 17.00
C GLU A 78 -24.67 5.37 17.88
N GLN A 79 -23.69 4.58 18.33
CA GLN A 79 -22.56 5.06 19.11
C GLN A 79 -21.57 5.92 18.32
N ALA A 80 -21.56 5.82 16.99
CA ALA A 80 -20.68 6.65 16.18
C ALA A 80 -21.09 8.14 16.28
N PRO A 81 -20.15 9.07 16.43
CA PRO A 81 -20.45 10.51 16.54
C PRO A 81 -21.20 11.01 15.30
N ASP A 82 -22.04 12.03 15.46
CA ASP A 82 -22.77 12.63 14.34
C ASP A 82 -21.88 13.49 13.46
N GLN A 83 -20.79 13.99 14.02
CA GLN A 83 -19.81 14.81 13.32
C GLN A 83 -18.40 14.35 13.65
N LEU A 84 -17.53 14.42 12.67
CA LEU A 84 -16.12 14.05 12.77
C LEU A 84 -15.25 15.14 12.14
N GLU A 85 -14.40 15.76 12.92
CA GLU A 85 -13.40 16.67 12.38
C GLU A 85 -12.23 15.90 11.80
N VAL A 86 -11.84 16.25 10.57
CA VAL A 86 -10.69 15.69 9.87
C VAL A 86 -9.94 16.79 9.15
N ARG A 87 -8.67 16.55 8.89
CA ARG A 87 -7.84 17.41 8.07
C ARG A 87 -7.78 16.88 6.65
N GLU A 88 -8.03 17.73 5.67
CA GLU A 88 -7.80 17.44 4.25
C GLU A 88 -6.66 18.31 3.71
N LEU A 89 -5.74 17.70 2.98
CA LEU A 89 -4.61 18.41 2.40
C LEU A 89 -4.25 17.88 1.01
N LYS A 90 -3.80 18.77 0.12
CA LYS A 90 -3.36 18.38 -1.22
C LYS A 90 -1.90 17.95 -1.22
N ALA A 91 -1.64 16.71 -1.64
CA ALA A 91 -0.33 16.09 -1.79
C ALA A 91 -0.08 15.69 -3.25
N GLY A 92 0.52 16.58 -4.05
CA GLY A 92 0.65 16.38 -5.49
C GLY A 92 -0.72 16.32 -6.17
N ASN A 93 -1.02 15.23 -6.87
CA ASN A 93 -2.31 15.01 -7.53
C ASN A 93 -3.36 14.37 -6.63
N LYS A 94 -3.01 14.02 -5.39
CA LYS A 94 -3.90 13.36 -4.43
C LYS A 94 -4.36 14.34 -3.36
N ILE A 95 -5.49 14.05 -2.77
CA ILE A 95 -5.97 14.68 -1.55
C ILE A 95 -5.84 13.65 -0.45
N LEU A 96 -5.18 14.00 0.64
CA LEU A 96 -5.08 13.17 1.82
C LEU A 96 -6.12 13.61 2.85
N VAL A 97 -6.65 12.63 3.57
CA VAL A 97 -7.53 12.79 4.73
C VAL A 97 -6.82 12.20 5.93
N THR A 98 -6.79 12.93 7.03
CA THR A 98 -6.11 12.48 8.25
C THR A 98 -6.83 12.96 9.51
N THR A 99 -6.69 12.19 10.58
CA THR A 99 -7.10 12.58 11.94
C THR A 99 -6.08 13.48 12.64
N LEU A 100 -4.84 13.60 12.10
CA LEU A 100 -3.78 14.47 12.58
C LEU A 100 -4.09 15.94 12.26
N GLY A 101 -4.89 16.59 13.11
CA GLY A 101 -5.41 17.94 12.89
C GLY A 101 -4.40 19.07 13.11
N CYS A 102 -3.40 18.89 13.98
CA CYS A 102 -2.47 19.93 14.33
C CYS A 102 -1.38 20.14 13.27
N ALA A 103 -1.44 21.27 12.54
CA ALA A 103 -0.49 21.57 11.48
C ALA A 103 0.92 21.91 11.98
N ARG A 104 1.08 22.30 13.25
CA ARG A 104 2.38 22.58 13.87
C ARG A 104 3.12 21.30 14.20
N GLU A 105 2.43 20.31 14.78
CA GLU A 105 3.01 19.01 15.14
C GLU A 105 3.20 18.12 13.91
N THR A 106 2.25 18.17 12.98
CA THR A 106 2.28 17.37 11.74
C THR A 106 2.22 18.29 10.51
N PRO A 107 3.34 18.91 10.13
CA PRO A 107 3.39 19.76 8.95
C PRO A 107 2.98 19.01 7.68
N LYS A 108 2.34 19.71 6.74
CA LYS A 108 1.92 19.13 5.45
C LYS A 108 3.02 18.36 4.71
N ALA A 109 4.26 18.84 4.77
CA ALA A 109 5.41 18.19 4.15
C ALA A 109 5.69 16.82 4.79
N ALA A 110 5.60 16.73 6.13
CA ALA A 110 5.79 15.48 6.87
C ALA A 110 4.69 14.47 6.53
N LEU A 111 3.42 14.89 6.49
CA LEU A 111 2.30 14.00 6.08
C LEU A 111 2.43 13.50 4.64
N LYS A 112 2.92 14.33 3.73
CA LYS A 112 3.22 13.93 2.34
C LYS A 112 4.33 12.90 2.27
N ALA A 113 5.40 13.07 3.05
CA ALA A 113 6.50 12.13 3.13
C ALA A 113 6.03 10.80 3.74
N LEU A 114 5.34 10.86 4.88
CA LEU A 114 4.78 9.69 5.57
C LEU A 114 3.84 8.88 4.65
N PHE A 115 2.91 9.55 3.95
CA PHE A 115 2.00 8.86 3.04
C PHE A 115 2.72 8.19 1.86
N LYS A 116 3.85 8.71 1.43
CA LYS A 116 4.68 8.11 0.39
C LYS A 116 5.26 6.77 0.86
N ASP A 117 5.56 6.63 2.15
CA ASP A 117 6.12 5.40 2.72
C ASP A 117 5.12 4.23 2.71
N ARG A 118 3.82 4.50 2.57
CA ARG A 118 2.80 3.47 2.31
C ARG A 118 3.20 2.53 1.15
N TRP A 119 3.91 3.07 0.16
CA TRP A 119 4.39 2.28 -0.99
C TRP A 119 5.32 1.12 -0.59
N HIS A 120 5.95 1.19 0.57
CA HIS A 120 6.84 0.13 1.05
C HIS A 120 6.12 -1.20 1.26
N VAL A 121 4.84 -1.17 1.65
CA VAL A 121 4.02 -2.40 1.77
C VAL A 121 3.84 -3.07 0.41
N GLU A 122 3.62 -2.30 -0.65
CA GLU A 122 3.50 -2.84 -2.01
C GLU A 122 4.81 -3.49 -2.49
N LEU A 123 5.96 -2.92 -2.10
CA LEU A 123 7.27 -3.51 -2.39
C LEU A 123 7.49 -4.81 -1.60
N ASP A 124 7.09 -4.86 -0.33
CA ASP A 124 7.21 -6.05 0.50
C ASP A 124 6.28 -7.17 0.00
N LEU A 125 5.04 -6.84 -0.36
CA LEU A 125 4.12 -7.79 -0.99
C LEU A 125 4.66 -8.32 -2.33
N ARG A 126 5.30 -7.49 -3.14
CA ARG A 126 5.96 -7.91 -4.37
C ARG A 126 7.15 -8.83 -4.09
N ASN A 127 7.93 -8.55 -3.06
CA ASN A 127 9.04 -9.41 -2.64
C ASN A 127 8.53 -10.80 -2.22
N LEU A 128 7.47 -10.85 -1.42
CA LEU A 128 6.82 -12.11 -1.03
C LEU A 128 6.25 -12.86 -2.25
N LYS A 129 5.41 -12.18 -3.04
CA LYS A 129 4.70 -12.82 -4.16
C LYS A 129 5.63 -13.23 -5.28
N SER A 130 6.37 -12.27 -5.85
CA SER A 130 7.10 -12.50 -7.10
C SER A 130 8.56 -12.89 -6.87
N THR A 131 9.24 -12.31 -5.86
CA THR A 131 10.67 -12.61 -5.65
C THR A 131 10.86 -13.93 -4.91
N MET A 132 10.00 -14.22 -3.93
CA MET A 132 10.05 -15.47 -3.15
C MET A 132 9.13 -16.56 -3.70
N GLY A 133 8.17 -16.23 -4.58
CA GLY A 133 7.30 -17.20 -5.26
C GLY A 133 5.98 -17.53 -4.54
N LEU A 134 5.55 -16.74 -3.55
CA LEU A 134 4.29 -16.96 -2.83
C LEU A 134 3.02 -16.85 -3.72
N GLU A 135 3.15 -16.44 -4.98
CA GLU A 135 2.01 -16.38 -5.92
C GLU A 135 1.36 -17.76 -6.13
N MET A 136 2.13 -18.82 -5.97
CA MET A 136 1.67 -20.21 -6.15
C MET A 136 1.94 -20.99 -4.86
N LEU A 137 0.87 -21.29 -4.12
CA LEU A 137 0.96 -22.19 -2.96
C LEU A 137 1.12 -23.63 -3.44
N SER A 138 2.05 -24.36 -2.83
CA SER A 138 2.31 -25.77 -3.15
C SER A 138 1.38 -26.72 -2.38
N CYS A 139 0.86 -26.27 -1.25
CA CYS A 139 0.03 -27.07 -0.36
C CYS A 139 -1.41 -27.19 -0.85
N LYS A 140 -1.98 -28.40 -0.74
CA LYS A 140 -3.34 -28.74 -1.21
C LYS A 140 -4.44 -28.55 -0.16
N THR A 141 -4.09 -28.47 1.13
CA THR A 141 -5.07 -28.31 2.23
C THR A 141 -4.99 -26.90 2.83
N ALA A 142 -6.11 -26.38 3.30
CA ALA A 142 -6.17 -25.05 3.89
C ALA A 142 -5.22 -24.86 5.08
N SER A 143 -5.12 -25.87 5.97
CA SER A 143 -4.23 -25.83 7.12
C SER A 143 -2.75 -25.78 6.73
N MET A 144 -2.35 -26.53 5.71
CA MET A 144 -0.98 -26.51 5.20
C MET A 144 -0.67 -25.21 4.45
N ALA A 145 -1.65 -24.66 3.71
CA ALA A 145 -1.49 -23.37 3.05
C ALA A 145 -1.23 -22.24 4.05
N VAL A 146 -1.91 -22.24 5.21
CA VAL A 146 -1.64 -21.28 6.30
C VAL A 146 -0.21 -21.45 6.84
N LYS A 147 0.27 -22.68 7.04
CA LYS A 147 1.66 -22.93 7.48
C LYS A 147 2.66 -22.46 6.43
N GLU A 148 2.40 -22.73 5.14
CA GLU A 148 3.24 -22.27 4.03
C GLU A 148 3.34 -20.74 4.01
N LEU A 149 2.23 -20.02 4.21
CA LEU A 149 2.21 -18.57 4.37
C LEU A 149 3.12 -18.09 5.50
N TRP A 150 3.03 -18.72 6.68
CA TRP A 150 3.88 -18.36 7.82
C TRP A 150 5.36 -18.60 7.55
N VAL A 151 5.71 -19.67 6.85
CA VAL A 151 7.10 -19.95 6.43
C VAL A 151 7.62 -18.87 5.49
N TYR A 152 6.82 -18.42 4.51
CA TYR A 152 7.20 -17.31 3.64
C TYR A 152 7.39 -15.99 4.39
N LEU A 153 6.51 -15.67 5.32
CA LEU A 153 6.63 -14.48 6.16
C LEU A 153 7.88 -14.53 7.06
N LEU A 154 8.16 -15.69 7.67
CA LEU A 154 9.36 -15.89 8.47
C LEU A 154 10.62 -15.73 7.61
N ALA A 155 10.68 -16.38 6.46
CA ALA A 155 11.81 -16.28 5.55
C ALA A 155 12.02 -14.85 5.04
N HIS A 156 10.94 -14.13 4.73
CA HIS A 156 11.00 -12.70 4.38
C HIS A 156 11.63 -11.88 5.50
N ASN A 157 11.22 -12.10 6.75
CA ASN A 157 11.75 -11.38 7.91
C ASN A 157 13.23 -11.70 8.16
N LEU A 158 13.65 -12.95 7.99
CA LEU A 158 15.07 -13.35 8.10
C LEU A 158 15.93 -12.67 7.04
N ILE A 159 15.47 -12.59 5.79
CA ILE A 159 16.18 -11.83 4.74
C ILE A 159 16.24 -10.33 5.08
N ARG A 160 15.17 -9.77 5.64
CA ARG A 160 15.17 -8.38 6.14
C ARG A 160 16.17 -8.17 7.28
N LEU A 161 16.33 -9.15 8.16
CA LEU A 161 17.34 -9.12 9.24
C LEU A 161 18.76 -9.09 8.67
N LEU A 162 19.07 -9.92 7.67
CA LEU A 162 20.36 -9.87 6.96
C LEU A 162 20.60 -8.49 6.33
N MET A 163 19.57 -7.91 5.69
CA MET A 163 19.69 -6.57 5.13
C MET A 163 19.93 -5.52 6.21
N MET A 164 19.32 -5.65 7.38
CA MET A 164 19.51 -4.72 8.50
C MET A 164 20.97 -4.79 9.01
N GLN A 165 21.50 -5.99 9.23
CA GLN A 165 22.89 -6.20 9.66
C GLN A 165 23.88 -5.65 8.62
N SER A 166 23.65 -5.94 7.35
CA SER A 166 24.51 -5.43 6.26
C SER A 166 24.40 -3.91 6.11
N ALA A 167 23.24 -3.33 6.36
CA ALA A 167 23.03 -1.89 6.30
C ALA A 167 23.81 -1.14 7.40
N SER A 168 23.93 -1.74 8.59
CA SER A 168 24.76 -1.20 9.67
C SER A 168 26.24 -1.18 9.29
N ILE A 169 26.74 -2.18 8.55
CA ILE A 169 28.11 -2.21 8.04
C ILE A 169 28.32 -1.12 6.98
N ALA A 170 27.33 -0.90 6.13
CA ALA A 170 27.40 0.04 5.01
C ALA A 170 27.00 1.48 5.35
N ASP A 171 26.69 1.77 6.61
CA ASP A 171 26.14 3.05 7.08
C ASP A 171 25.00 3.56 6.17
N CYS A 172 23.99 2.73 5.99
CA CYS A 172 22.84 3.04 5.16
C CYS A 172 21.52 2.50 5.73
N LEU A 173 20.40 2.95 5.19
CA LEU A 173 19.10 2.39 5.57
C LEU A 173 18.89 1.01 4.93
N PRO A 174 18.31 0.02 5.65
CA PRO A 174 18.08 -1.32 5.13
C PRO A 174 17.31 -1.36 3.80
N ARG A 175 16.38 -0.43 3.60
CA ARG A 175 15.60 -0.32 2.34
C ARG A 175 16.39 0.23 1.15
N GLN A 176 17.61 0.71 1.36
CA GLN A 176 18.54 1.08 0.30
C GLN A 176 19.28 -0.13 -0.27
N LEU A 177 19.21 -1.28 0.39
CA LEU A 177 19.75 -2.54 -0.10
C LEU A 177 18.72 -3.32 -0.93
N SER A 178 19.20 -4.16 -1.85
CA SER A 178 18.36 -4.93 -2.76
C SER A 178 17.90 -6.25 -2.13
N PHE A 179 16.62 -6.37 -1.82
CA PHE A 179 16.02 -7.61 -1.30
C PHE A 179 16.31 -8.82 -2.23
N LYS A 180 16.13 -8.64 -3.54
CA LYS A 180 16.36 -9.71 -4.51
C LYS A 180 17.80 -10.22 -4.49
N HIS A 181 18.76 -9.31 -4.49
CA HIS A 181 20.17 -9.72 -4.46
C HIS A 181 20.56 -10.31 -3.10
N THR A 182 20.03 -9.80 -1.99
CA THR A 182 20.22 -10.40 -0.66
C THR A 182 19.76 -11.85 -0.65
N LEU A 183 18.55 -12.12 -1.16
CA LEU A 183 18.02 -13.48 -1.26
C LEU A 183 18.92 -14.38 -2.14
N GLN A 184 19.38 -13.88 -3.28
CA GLN A 184 20.26 -14.63 -4.19
C GLN A 184 21.61 -14.95 -3.54
N LEU A 185 22.23 -13.98 -2.88
CA LEU A 185 23.49 -14.18 -2.15
C LEU A 185 23.35 -15.18 -1.00
N TRP A 186 22.25 -15.10 -0.24
CA TRP A 186 21.93 -16.06 0.80
C TRP A 186 21.76 -17.47 0.25
N LEU A 187 21.02 -17.64 -0.85
CA LEU A 187 20.81 -18.95 -1.47
C LEU A 187 22.12 -19.54 -2.02
N ALA A 188 23.01 -18.72 -2.56
CA ALA A 188 24.34 -19.16 -2.99
C ALA A 188 25.23 -19.53 -1.79
N TRP A 189 25.28 -18.66 -0.77
CA TRP A 189 26.11 -18.84 0.42
C TRP A 189 25.81 -20.15 1.16
N ARG A 190 24.54 -20.52 1.30
CA ARG A 190 24.13 -21.74 2.01
C ARG A 190 24.55 -23.05 1.32
N GLN A 191 25.00 -22.99 0.06
CA GLN A 191 25.44 -24.17 -0.70
C GLN A 191 26.89 -24.53 -0.48
N PHE A 192 27.65 -23.66 0.20
CA PHE A 192 29.05 -23.90 0.46
C PHE A 192 29.23 -24.57 1.82
N ASP A 193 29.90 -25.75 1.82
CA ASP A 193 30.41 -26.40 3.03
C ASP A 193 31.81 -25.90 3.31
N GLY A 194 32.06 -25.39 4.52
CA GLY A 194 33.39 -24.90 4.89
C GLY A 194 33.49 -24.68 6.41
N SER A 195 34.69 -24.79 6.94
CA SER A 195 34.98 -24.84 8.38
C SER A 195 34.87 -23.50 9.11
N ASP A 196 34.86 -22.36 8.41
CA ASP A 196 34.80 -21.03 9.06
C ASP A 196 33.49 -20.32 8.71
N ILE A 197 32.46 -20.62 9.50
CA ILE A 197 31.12 -20.07 9.30
C ILE A 197 31.09 -18.57 9.61
N ASP A 198 31.79 -18.12 10.64
CA ASP A 198 31.72 -16.73 11.11
C ASP A 198 32.37 -15.76 10.13
N GLU A 199 33.57 -16.08 9.63
CA GLU A 199 34.21 -15.25 8.62
C GLU A 199 33.42 -15.21 7.33
N ARG A 200 32.89 -16.33 6.88
CA ARG A 200 32.08 -16.45 5.68
C ARG A 200 30.73 -15.70 5.83
N PHE A 201 30.14 -15.73 7.01
CA PHE A 201 28.94 -14.96 7.28
C PHE A 201 29.22 -13.45 7.23
N HIS A 202 30.35 -13.02 7.79
CA HIS A 202 30.77 -11.62 7.66
C HIS A 202 31.00 -11.22 6.21
N GLN A 203 31.65 -12.07 5.40
CA GLN A 203 31.82 -11.84 3.95
C GLN A 203 30.45 -11.73 3.23
N LEU A 204 29.49 -12.58 3.57
CA LEU A 204 28.12 -12.47 3.04
C LEU A 204 27.49 -11.11 3.34
N LEU A 205 27.60 -10.64 4.58
CA LEU A 205 27.07 -9.32 4.96
C LEU A 205 27.75 -8.18 4.18
N MET A 206 29.06 -8.26 3.96
CA MET A 206 29.82 -7.30 3.14
C MET A 206 29.35 -7.31 1.68
N LEU A 207 29.11 -8.48 1.09
CA LEU A 207 28.59 -8.60 -0.27
C LEU A 207 27.18 -8.03 -0.40
N ILE A 208 26.30 -8.27 0.59
CA ILE A 208 24.96 -7.70 0.63
C ILE A 208 25.02 -6.18 0.75
N ALA A 209 25.93 -5.64 1.56
CA ALA A 209 26.13 -4.21 1.77
C ALA A 209 26.43 -3.44 0.46
N GLN A 210 27.06 -4.10 -0.50
CA GLN A 210 27.38 -3.55 -1.82
C GLN A 210 26.16 -3.51 -2.76
N GLN A 211 25.11 -4.29 -2.49
CA GLN A 211 23.94 -4.42 -3.37
C GLN A 211 22.90 -3.31 -3.14
N ARG A 212 23.27 -2.09 -3.46
CA ARG A 212 22.38 -0.93 -3.27
C ARG A 212 21.30 -0.85 -4.35
N VAL A 213 20.11 -0.44 -3.95
CA VAL A 213 19.03 -0.07 -4.89
C VAL A 213 19.39 1.27 -5.49
N GLY A 214 19.62 1.32 -6.80
CA GLY A 214 19.93 2.56 -7.49
C GLY A 214 18.83 3.62 -7.28
N GLY A 215 19.24 4.83 -6.92
CA GLY A 215 18.35 5.99 -6.85
C GLY A 215 17.80 6.28 -8.24
N ARG A 216 16.51 5.97 -8.44
CA ARG A 216 15.82 6.18 -9.73
C ARG A 216 15.04 7.50 -9.75
N SER A 217 15.47 8.49 -8.98
CA SER A 217 14.86 9.82 -9.03
C SER A 217 15.06 10.40 -10.43
N GLY A 218 13.97 10.76 -11.09
CA GLY A 218 14.04 11.39 -12.41
C GLY A 218 14.17 10.43 -13.60
N ARG A 219 14.09 9.12 -13.45
CA ARG A 219 14.06 8.18 -14.57
C ARG A 219 12.78 8.35 -15.39
N MET A 220 12.86 9.18 -16.40
CA MET A 220 11.88 9.23 -17.49
C MET A 220 12.31 8.24 -18.58
N GLU A 221 11.96 6.97 -18.39
CA GLU A 221 12.04 6.04 -19.52
C GLU A 221 10.85 6.29 -20.45
N PRO A 222 11.08 6.53 -21.73
CA PRO A 222 10.02 6.45 -22.72
C PRO A 222 9.51 5.01 -22.72
N ARG A 223 8.48 4.76 -21.94
CA ARG A 223 7.75 3.49 -22.02
C ARG A 223 7.08 3.50 -23.37
N ALA A 224 7.59 2.71 -24.31
CA ALA A 224 6.77 2.29 -25.42
C ALA A 224 5.46 1.76 -24.82
N VAL A 225 4.38 2.51 -25.01
CA VAL A 225 3.06 2.06 -24.56
C VAL A 225 2.76 0.84 -25.44
N LYS A 226 3.19 -0.34 -25.02
CA LYS A 226 2.60 -1.58 -25.48
C LYS A 226 1.15 -1.53 -25.00
N ARG A 227 0.32 -0.83 -25.74
CA ARG A 227 -1.11 -1.04 -25.66
C ARG A 227 -1.32 -2.48 -26.12
N ARG A 228 -1.27 -3.41 -25.20
CA ARG A 228 -2.00 -4.66 -25.40
C ARG A 228 -3.39 -4.17 -25.79
N GLN A 229 -3.80 -4.48 -27.00
CA GLN A 229 -5.19 -4.30 -27.36
C GLN A 229 -5.97 -4.92 -26.22
N LYS A 230 -6.80 -4.09 -25.56
CA LYS A 230 -7.67 -4.63 -24.50
C LYS A 230 -8.38 -5.82 -25.13
N PRO A 231 -8.39 -6.98 -24.50
CA PRO A 231 -9.15 -8.10 -25.03
C PRO A 231 -10.57 -7.60 -25.26
N TYR A 232 -11.16 -7.93 -26.40
CA TYR A 232 -12.53 -7.57 -26.68
C TYR A 232 -13.39 -7.94 -25.47
N PRO A 233 -14.33 -7.09 -25.04
CA PRO A 233 -15.21 -7.42 -23.93
C PRO A 233 -15.86 -8.76 -24.21
N LEU A 234 -15.99 -9.59 -23.18
CA LEU A 234 -16.65 -10.89 -23.29
C LEU A 234 -18.04 -10.68 -23.92
N LEU A 235 -18.40 -11.56 -24.85
CA LEU A 235 -19.75 -11.57 -25.41
C LEU A 235 -20.75 -11.78 -24.27
N THR A 236 -21.57 -10.79 -24.03
CA THR A 236 -22.66 -10.85 -23.03
C THR A 236 -23.94 -11.46 -23.62
N ARG A 237 -23.97 -11.67 -24.95
CA ARG A 237 -25.09 -12.23 -25.70
C ARG A 237 -24.61 -13.36 -26.61
N ALA A 238 -25.54 -14.19 -27.08
CA ALA A 238 -25.23 -15.23 -28.06
C ALA A 238 -24.59 -14.63 -29.32
N ARG A 239 -23.50 -15.24 -29.81
CA ARG A 239 -22.71 -14.76 -30.95
C ARG A 239 -23.55 -14.43 -32.21
N GLN A 240 -24.62 -15.17 -32.45
CA GLN A 240 -25.52 -14.90 -33.59
C GLN A 240 -26.33 -13.63 -33.40
N ALA A 241 -26.76 -13.32 -32.17
CA ALA A 241 -27.47 -12.06 -31.87
C ALA A 241 -26.55 -10.86 -32.06
N GLU A 242 -25.32 -10.92 -31.56
CA GLU A 242 -24.32 -9.87 -31.77
C GLU A 242 -23.97 -9.65 -33.25
N ARG A 243 -23.89 -10.72 -34.05
CA ARG A 243 -23.67 -10.61 -35.51
C ARG A 243 -24.83 -9.89 -36.19
N LYS A 244 -26.08 -10.14 -35.79
CA LYS A 244 -27.25 -9.43 -36.33
C LYS A 244 -27.23 -7.95 -35.95
N GLU A 245 -26.87 -7.65 -34.69
CA GLU A 245 -26.77 -6.29 -34.18
C GLU A 245 -25.69 -5.50 -34.93
N ILE A 246 -24.49 -6.08 -35.10
CA ILE A 246 -23.38 -5.45 -35.83
C ILE A 246 -23.75 -5.21 -37.32
N ARG A 247 -24.48 -6.14 -37.93
CA ARG A 247 -24.94 -5.96 -39.32
C ARG A 247 -25.96 -4.83 -39.46
N LYS A 248 -26.78 -4.65 -38.43
CA LYS A 248 -27.83 -3.61 -38.43
C LYS A 248 -27.29 -2.23 -38.07
N ASN A 249 -26.45 -2.14 -37.05
CA ASN A 249 -26.05 -0.89 -36.41
C ASN A 249 -24.55 -0.56 -36.56
N GLY A 250 -23.78 -1.45 -37.23
CA GLY A 250 -22.34 -1.31 -37.34
C GLY A 250 -21.60 -1.74 -36.06
N HIS A 251 -20.28 -1.88 -36.17
CA HIS A 251 -19.44 -2.19 -34.98
C HIS A 251 -19.48 -1.01 -33.99
N PRO A 252 -19.65 -1.30 -32.69
CA PRO A 252 -19.53 -0.25 -31.68
C PRO A 252 -18.18 0.46 -31.86
N ARG A 253 -18.22 1.79 -32.02
CA ARG A 253 -17.04 2.61 -32.26
C ARG A 253 -16.02 2.35 -31.17
N LYS A 254 -14.79 2.05 -31.58
CA LYS A 254 -13.67 2.12 -30.66
C LYS A 254 -13.65 3.52 -30.07
N VAL A 255 -13.90 3.63 -28.78
CA VAL A 255 -13.71 4.89 -28.07
C VAL A 255 -12.23 5.21 -28.20
N LYS A 256 -11.94 6.32 -28.91
CA LYS A 256 -10.59 6.84 -29.09
C LYS A 256 -9.96 7.23 -27.75
#